data_72cd10f83481c6948c1b0224ccf1bd59
#
_entry.id   72cd10f83481c6948c1b0224ccf1bd59
#
_cell.length_a   1.000
_cell.length_b   1.000
_cell.length_c   1.000
_cell.angle_alpha   90.00
_cell.angle_beta   90.00
_cell.angle_gamma   90.00
#
_symmetry.space_group_name_H-M   'P 1'
#
loop_
_entity.id
_entity.type
_entity.pdbx_description
1 polymer ?
#
loop_
_entity_poly.entity_id
_entity_poly.type
_entity_poly.pdbx_seq_one_letter_code
_entity_poly.pdbx_strand_id
1 'polypeptide(L)'
;MGFKSDIEIAQEAVVQDIREIAKKLNLTEEDLDLYGKYKAKVDYNLMKRETGKKAKLILTTAINPTPAGEGKTTTTIGVADGLAKLGKNTLVALREPSLGPVFGVKGGAAGGGYAQVVPMEDINL
;
A
#
# COMPACT_ATOMS: atom_id res chain seq x y z
N MET A 1 -11.97 20.52 -18.72
CA MET A 1 -10.88 19.92 -17.92
C MET A 1 -11.19 18.43 -17.78
N GLY A 2 -10.31 17.58 -18.27
CA GLY A 2 -10.39 16.13 -18.03
C GLY A 2 -9.77 15.77 -16.68
N PHE A 3 -10.24 14.66 -16.10
CA PHE A 3 -9.58 14.07 -14.95
C PHE A 3 -8.26 13.44 -15.38
N LYS A 4 -7.24 13.51 -14.52
CA LYS A 4 -5.95 12.85 -14.75
C LYS A 4 -6.12 11.34 -14.73
N SER A 5 -5.36 10.64 -15.58
CA SER A 5 -5.31 9.18 -15.54
C SER A 5 -4.54 8.70 -14.30
N ASP A 6 -4.74 7.42 -13.94
CA ASP A 6 -4.04 6.81 -12.81
C ASP A 6 -2.52 6.91 -12.95
N ILE A 7 -2.01 6.74 -14.17
CA ILE A 7 -0.58 6.84 -14.47
C ILE A 7 -0.06 8.25 -14.26
N GLU A 8 -0.78 9.26 -14.74
CA GLU A 8 -0.41 10.66 -14.56
C GLU A 8 -0.34 11.04 -13.07
N ILE A 9 -1.34 10.60 -12.30
CA ILE A 9 -1.37 10.83 -10.85
C ILE A 9 -0.19 10.14 -10.17
N ALA A 10 0.11 8.88 -10.53
CA ALA A 10 1.23 8.13 -9.97
C ALA A 10 2.58 8.79 -10.28
N GLN A 11 2.75 9.29 -11.50
CA GLN A 11 3.99 9.96 -11.92
C GLN A 11 4.20 11.33 -11.26
N GLU A 12 3.13 12.04 -10.97
CA GLU A 12 3.19 13.34 -10.30
C GLU A 12 3.32 13.22 -8.78
N ALA A 13 3.10 12.04 -8.21
CA ALA A 13 3.21 11.84 -6.77
C ALA A 13 4.63 12.08 -6.27
N VAL A 14 4.74 12.82 -5.18
CA VAL A 14 6.02 13.01 -4.49
C VAL A 14 6.26 11.80 -3.60
N VAL A 15 7.20 10.95 -4.00
CA VAL A 15 7.53 9.71 -3.26
C VAL A 15 8.52 10.04 -2.15
N GLN A 16 8.18 9.62 -0.94
CA GLN A 16 9.02 9.79 0.23
C GLN A 16 9.99 8.60 0.38
N ASP A 17 11.12 8.85 1.03
CA ASP A 17 12.03 7.76 1.43
C ASP A 17 11.29 6.80 2.36
N ILE A 18 11.47 5.48 2.14
CA ILE A 18 10.77 4.46 2.93
C ILE A 18 11.10 4.54 4.43
N ARG A 19 12.27 5.07 4.79
CA ARG A 19 12.65 5.28 6.18
C ARG A 19 11.76 6.30 6.87
N GLU A 20 11.33 7.35 6.15
CA GLU A 20 10.38 8.34 6.67
C GLU A 20 8.99 7.73 6.87
N ILE A 21 8.58 6.86 5.97
CA ILE A 21 7.31 6.11 6.12
C ILE A 21 7.38 5.17 7.33
N ALA A 22 8.51 4.47 7.51
CA ALA A 22 8.71 3.56 8.63
C ALA A 22 8.61 4.25 10.00
N LYS A 23 9.01 5.51 10.10
CA LYS A 23 8.89 6.29 11.34
C LYS A 23 7.44 6.41 11.83
N LYS A 24 6.47 6.42 10.93
CA LYS A 24 5.04 6.45 11.29
C LYS A 24 4.59 5.20 12.03
N LEU A 25 5.33 4.11 11.87
CA LEU A 25 5.10 2.84 12.57
C LEU A 25 6.05 2.62 13.74
N ASN A 26 6.83 3.65 14.11
CA ASN A 26 7.87 3.56 15.12
C ASN A 26 8.95 2.51 14.80
N LEU A 27 9.22 2.31 13.51
CA LEU A 27 10.29 1.45 13.03
C LEU A 27 11.55 2.27 12.75
N THR A 28 12.72 1.68 13.03
CA THR A 28 14.02 2.26 12.74
C THR A 28 14.66 1.58 11.54
N GLU A 29 15.78 2.12 11.04
CA GLU A 29 16.53 1.48 9.95
C GLU A 29 16.97 0.06 10.30
N GLU A 30 17.25 -0.23 11.58
CA GLU A 30 17.65 -1.56 12.04
C GLU A 30 16.54 -2.60 11.87
N ASP A 31 15.29 -2.14 11.79
CA ASP A 31 14.12 -2.99 11.56
C ASP A 31 13.85 -3.28 10.08
N LEU A 32 14.65 -2.71 9.18
CA LEU A 32 14.40 -2.73 7.73
C LEU A 32 15.60 -3.27 6.97
N ASP A 33 15.31 -4.08 5.96
CA ASP A 33 16.22 -4.40 4.86
C ASP A 33 15.87 -3.53 3.67
N LEU A 34 16.67 -2.53 3.36
CA LEU A 34 16.40 -1.55 2.32
C LEU A 34 16.64 -2.12 0.91
N TYR A 35 15.69 -1.88 0.03
CA TYR A 35 15.77 -2.17 -1.40
C TYR A 35 15.66 -0.84 -2.17
N GLY A 36 16.73 -0.08 -2.18
CA GLY A 36 16.72 1.30 -2.68
C GLY A 36 16.07 2.25 -1.67
N LYS A 37 15.51 3.35 -2.17
CA LYS A 37 14.95 4.42 -1.32
C LYS A 37 13.47 4.24 -0.96
N TYR A 38 12.72 3.49 -1.76
CA TYR A 38 11.27 3.54 -1.74
C TYR A 38 10.60 2.24 -1.31
N LYS A 39 11.37 1.20 -1.05
CA LYS A 39 10.86 -0.08 -0.54
C LYS A 39 11.85 -0.74 0.42
N ALA A 40 11.32 -1.55 1.31
CA ALA A 40 12.12 -2.30 2.26
C ALA A 40 11.36 -3.56 2.68
N LYS A 41 12.11 -4.56 3.13
CA LYS A 41 11.53 -5.67 3.91
C LYS A 41 11.61 -5.34 5.38
N VAL A 42 10.59 -5.73 6.11
CA VAL A 42 10.55 -5.60 7.57
C VAL A 42 11.22 -6.82 8.19
N ASP A 43 12.07 -6.60 9.17
CA ASP A 43 12.75 -7.69 9.89
C ASP A 43 11.70 -8.60 10.54
N TYR A 44 11.80 -9.89 10.24
CA TYR A 44 10.92 -10.91 10.79
C TYR A 44 10.94 -10.96 12.33
N ASN A 45 12.04 -10.59 12.97
CA ASN A 45 12.15 -10.56 14.41
C ASN A 45 11.21 -9.55 15.08
N LEU A 46 10.66 -8.59 14.33
CA LEU A 46 9.63 -7.69 14.86
C LEU A 46 8.40 -8.44 15.37
N MET A 47 8.10 -9.60 14.84
CA MET A 47 6.99 -10.43 15.31
C MET A 47 7.16 -10.88 16.78
N LYS A 48 8.37 -10.87 17.27
CA LYS A 48 8.70 -11.24 18.66
C LYS A 48 8.53 -10.08 19.64
N ARG A 49 8.35 -8.86 19.15
CA ARG A 49 8.11 -7.70 20.00
C ARG A 49 6.65 -7.63 20.41
N GLU A 50 6.44 -7.63 21.71
CA GLU A 50 5.11 -7.38 22.26
C GLU A 50 5.01 -5.89 22.61
N THR A 51 4.02 -5.21 22.03
CA THR A 51 3.79 -3.79 22.26
C THR A 51 2.70 -3.54 23.32
N GLY A 52 1.97 -4.57 23.70
CA GLY A 52 0.80 -4.45 24.59
C GLY A 52 -0.38 -3.71 23.95
N LYS A 53 -0.25 -3.27 22.70
CA LYS A 53 -1.29 -2.56 21.95
C LYS A 53 -2.04 -3.54 21.06
N LYS A 54 -3.37 -3.39 21.03
CA LYS A 54 -4.23 -4.13 20.10
C LYS A 54 -4.78 -3.17 19.06
N ALA A 55 -4.51 -3.44 17.78
CA ALA A 55 -5.09 -2.71 16.67
C ALA A 55 -6.46 -3.31 16.30
N LYS A 56 -7.30 -2.48 15.70
CA LYS A 56 -8.53 -2.97 15.06
C LYS A 56 -8.19 -3.50 13.68
N LEU A 57 -8.67 -4.69 13.37
CA LEU A 57 -8.51 -5.32 12.07
C LEU A 57 -9.74 -5.06 11.22
N ILE A 58 -9.54 -4.49 10.03
CA ILE A 58 -10.60 -4.27 9.05
C ILE A 58 -10.30 -5.13 7.83
N LEU A 59 -11.19 -6.05 7.50
CA LEU A 59 -11.08 -6.90 6.33
C LEU A 59 -11.92 -6.33 5.18
N THR A 60 -11.27 -6.15 4.03
CA THR A 60 -11.95 -5.80 2.79
C THR A 60 -12.05 -7.04 1.90
N THR A 61 -13.26 -7.40 1.51
CA THR A 61 -13.51 -8.58 0.69
C THR A 61 -14.66 -8.30 -0.29
N ALA A 62 -14.93 -9.26 -1.17
CA ALA A 62 -16.04 -9.21 -2.11
C ALA A 62 -16.88 -10.48 -2.00
N ILE A 63 -18.18 -10.35 -2.30
CA ILE A 63 -19.12 -11.47 -2.23
C ILE A 63 -18.85 -12.49 -3.34
N ASN A 64 -18.69 -12.00 -4.57
CA ASN A 64 -18.45 -12.83 -5.75
C ASN A 64 -17.31 -12.25 -6.59
N PRO A 65 -16.48 -13.11 -7.23
CA PRO A 65 -15.52 -12.64 -8.22
C PRO A 65 -16.23 -12.17 -9.49
N THR A 66 -15.65 -11.17 -10.15
CA THR A 66 -16.12 -10.67 -11.46
C THR A 66 -14.96 -10.58 -12.44
N PRO A 67 -15.21 -10.68 -13.76
CA PRO A 67 -14.13 -10.54 -14.75
C PRO A 67 -13.43 -9.17 -14.71
N ALA A 68 -14.16 -8.12 -14.40
CA ALA A 68 -13.62 -6.75 -14.35
C ALA A 68 -12.89 -6.42 -13.05
N GLY A 69 -13.00 -7.27 -12.04
CA GLY A 69 -12.52 -6.96 -10.68
C GLY A 69 -13.60 -6.29 -9.83
N GLU A 70 -13.42 -6.29 -8.52
CA GLU A 70 -14.42 -5.82 -7.55
C GLU A 70 -13.99 -4.55 -6.82
N GLY A 71 -12.78 -4.05 -7.07
CA GLY A 71 -12.26 -2.86 -6.42
C GLY A 71 -11.81 -3.06 -4.98
N LYS A 72 -11.50 -4.29 -4.57
CA LYS A 72 -11.05 -4.58 -3.19
C LYS A 72 -9.82 -3.77 -2.81
N THR A 73 -8.79 -3.80 -3.64
CA THR A 73 -7.53 -3.08 -3.37
C THR A 73 -7.74 -1.58 -3.34
N THR A 74 -8.44 -1.03 -4.32
CA THR A 74 -8.74 0.42 -4.37
C THR A 74 -9.54 0.86 -3.14
N THR A 75 -10.52 0.09 -2.74
CA THR A 75 -11.33 0.37 -1.54
C THR A 75 -10.47 0.31 -0.27
N THR A 76 -9.62 -0.69 -0.15
CA THR A 76 -8.71 -0.84 1.00
C THR A 76 -7.79 0.36 1.15
N ILE A 77 -7.15 0.77 0.06
CA ILE A 77 -6.24 1.92 0.06
C ILE A 77 -7.01 3.21 0.34
N GLY A 78 -8.17 3.39 -0.27
CA GLY A 78 -9.02 4.57 -0.03
C GLY A 78 -9.47 4.69 1.43
N VAL A 79 -9.86 3.59 2.06
CA VAL A 79 -10.23 3.57 3.48
C VAL A 79 -9.02 3.92 4.36
N ALA A 80 -7.85 3.36 4.06
CA ALA A 80 -6.64 3.67 4.80
C ALA A 80 -6.24 5.14 4.70
N ASP A 81 -6.30 5.71 3.50
CA ASP A 81 -6.04 7.15 3.29
C ASP A 81 -7.05 8.02 4.04
N GLY A 82 -8.31 7.65 4.01
CA GLY A 82 -9.34 8.35 4.76
C GLY A 82 -9.10 8.34 6.27
N LEU A 83 -8.74 7.18 6.80
CA LEU A 83 -8.39 7.04 8.22
C LEU A 83 -7.14 7.84 8.59
N ALA A 84 -6.13 7.84 7.73
CA ALA A 84 -4.93 8.64 7.95
C ALA A 84 -5.24 10.15 7.95
N LYS A 85 -6.12 10.62 7.08
CA LYS A 85 -6.59 12.02 7.08
C LYS A 85 -7.35 12.39 8.36
N LEU A 86 -8.01 11.42 8.98
CA LEU A 86 -8.67 11.60 10.27
C LEU A 86 -7.69 11.51 11.46
N GLY A 87 -6.40 11.43 11.20
CA GLY A 87 -5.38 11.35 12.24
C GLY A 87 -5.22 9.98 12.88
N LYS A 88 -5.78 8.93 12.27
CA LYS A 88 -5.64 7.56 12.78
C LYS A 88 -4.33 6.94 12.29
N ASN A 89 -3.66 6.22 13.18
CA ASN A 89 -2.49 5.43 12.82
C ASN A 89 -2.94 4.16 12.09
N THR A 90 -2.65 4.07 10.80
CA THR A 90 -3.21 3.05 9.92
C THR A 90 -2.10 2.33 9.17
N LEU A 91 -2.18 1.00 9.12
CA LEU A 91 -1.32 0.14 8.32
C LEU A 91 -2.19 -0.64 7.35
N VAL A 92 -1.77 -0.70 6.09
CA VAL A 92 -2.44 -1.48 5.06
C VAL A 92 -1.65 -2.75 4.78
N ALA A 93 -2.34 -3.89 4.78
CA ALA A 93 -1.79 -5.16 4.33
C ALA A 93 -2.53 -5.58 3.05
N LEU A 94 -1.84 -5.57 1.94
CA LEU A 94 -2.38 -5.92 0.63
C LEU A 94 -1.91 -7.30 0.20
N ARG A 95 -2.73 -7.97 -0.60
CA ARG A 95 -2.28 -9.14 -1.33
C ARG A 95 -1.22 -8.72 -2.35
N GLU A 96 -0.15 -9.48 -2.46
CA GLU A 96 0.86 -9.23 -3.48
C GLU A 96 0.23 -9.27 -4.87
N PRO A 97 0.38 -8.20 -5.67
CA PRO A 97 -0.16 -8.19 -7.02
C PRO A 97 0.62 -9.14 -7.93
N SER A 98 -0.07 -9.77 -8.87
CA SER A 98 0.57 -10.57 -9.92
C SER A 98 1.36 -9.65 -10.89
N LEU A 99 2.21 -10.25 -11.72
CA LEU A 99 2.87 -9.52 -12.81
C LEU A 99 1.90 -8.92 -13.83
N GLY A 100 0.65 -9.38 -13.83
CA GLY A 100 -0.38 -8.90 -14.72
C GLY A 100 -0.54 -7.39 -14.79
N PRO A 101 -0.57 -6.66 -13.66
CA PRO A 101 -0.70 -5.21 -13.68
C PRO A 101 0.44 -4.50 -14.41
N VAL A 102 1.66 -5.01 -14.31
CA VAL A 102 2.84 -4.48 -15.02
C VAL A 102 2.66 -4.58 -16.54
N PHE A 103 1.96 -5.60 -17.00
CA PHE A 103 1.67 -5.85 -18.41
C PHE A 103 0.24 -5.45 -18.80
N GLY A 104 -0.48 -4.73 -17.94
CA GLY A 104 -1.83 -4.27 -18.24
C GLY A 104 -2.92 -5.32 -18.11
N VAL A 105 -2.64 -6.44 -17.43
CA VAL A 105 -3.59 -7.53 -17.21
C VAL A 105 -4.22 -7.41 -15.82
N LYS A 106 -5.48 -7.82 -15.66
CA LYS A 106 -6.18 -7.90 -14.38
C LYS A 106 -5.38 -8.70 -13.34
N GLY A 107 -5.40 -8.27 -12.12
CA GLY A 107 -4.88 -9.04 -11.01
C GLY A 107 -3.88 -8.31 -10.12
N GLY A 108 -4.31 -7.38 -9.35
CA GLY A 108 -3.48 -6.72 -8.35
C GLY A 108 -3.10 -5.31 -8.74
N ALA A 109 -4.07 -4.45 -8.71
CA ALA A 109 -3.83 -3.03 -8.90
C ALA A 109 -3.11 -2.44 -7.67
N ALA A 110 -2.33 -1.41 -7.91
CA ALA A 110 -1.77 -0.54 -6.86
C ALA A 110 -2.81 0.45 -6.32
N GLY A 111 -4.09 0.24 -6.60
CA GLY A 111 -5.14 1.19 -6.36
C GLY A 111 -5.53 1.96 -7.61
N GLY A 112 -6.24 3.08 -7.47
CA GLY A 112 -6.67 3.92 -8.58
C GLY A 112 -6.92 5.36 -8.15
N GLY A 113 -6.94 6.28 -9.12
CA GLY A 113 -7.10 7.70 -8.85
C GLY A 113 -6.02 8.20 -7.89
N TYR A 114 -6.41 8.90 -6.85
CA TYR A 114 -5.51 9.38 -5.80
C TYR A 114 -5.26 8.34 -4.68
N ALA A 115 -5.95 7.21 -4.71
CA ALA A 115 -5.78 6.11 -3.76
C ALA A 115 -4.87 5.05 -4.37
N GLN A 116 -3.57 5.31 -4.38
CA GLN A 116 -2.56 4.43 -4.98
C GLN A 116 -1.40 4.17 -4.04
N VAL A 117 -0.80 2.99 -4.19
CA VAL A 117 0.52 2.67 -3.62
C VAL A 117 1.58 3.03 -4.64
N VAL A 118 2.51 3.87 -4.26
CA VAL A 118 3.59 4.35 -5.14
C VAL A 118 4.96 4.08 -4.52
N PRO A 119 6.02 3.90 -5.34
CA PRO A 119 6.00 3.82 -6.80
C PRO A 119 5.45 2.49 -7.30
N MET A 120 4.65 2.51 -8.37
CA MET A 120 3.98 1.33 -8.91
C MET A 120 4.98 0.26 -9.40
N GLU A 121 6.06 0.70 -9.99
CA GLU A 121 7.12 -0.18 -10.53
C GLU A 121 7.84 -1.00 -9.46
N ASP A 122 7.76 -0.60 -8.21
CA ASP A 122 8.42 -1.27 -7.08
C ASP A 122 7.48 -2.21 -6.29
N ILE A 123 6.24 -2.35 -6.71
CA ILE A 123 5.26 -3.20 -5.99
C ILE A 123 5.61 -4.68 -6.08
N ASN A 124 6.15 -5.13 -7.21
CA ASN A 124 6.60 -6.51 -7.38
C ASN A 124 8.10 -6.62 -7.13
N LEU A 125 8.44 -7.38 -6.14
CA LEU A 125 9.84 -7.72 -5.82
C LEU A 125 10.34 -8.91 -6.62
#